data_1ffbed2727451b4804b69a5a9004cfab
#
_entry.id   1ffbed2727451b4804b69a5a9004cfab
#
_cell.length_a   1.000
_cell.length_b   1.000
_cell.length_c   1.000
_cell.angle_alpha   90.00
_cell.angle_beta   90.00
_cell.angle_gamma   90.00
#
_symmetry.space_group_name_H-M   'P 1'
#
loop_
_entity.id
_entity.type
_entity.pdbx_description
1 polymer ?
#
loop_
_entity_poly.entity_id
_entity_poly.type
_entity_poly.pdbx_seq_one_letter_code
_entity_poly.pdbx_strand_id
1 'polypeptide(L)'
;MEKYEAFRQSKIDTFLVKNRTYVFFEGTKIFTYGKKCNCNDFYSDAEKGIFVPGKKEGVTTIDTLNVGIEICYDHDRGTLSKHLSGKVLDLHLILSAAVPGSDMSFMVKQGGYVLHASSNPLFTGIAQKKLAKELGPKFQNLRDQDPDTKVWKITESREYEHVAPMREKEIDGGPLRLYEIMLPN
;
A
#
# COMPACT_ATOMS: atom_id res chain seq x y z
N MET A 1 -14.96 4.62 23.78
CA MET A 1 -16.39 4.51 24.14
C MET A 1 -17.11 5.85 23.99
N GLU A 2 -16.59 6.95 24.51
CA GLU A 2 -17.21 8.30 24.45
C GLU A 2 -17.64 8.77 23.04
N LYS A 3 -16.84 8.52 22.00
CA LYS A 3 -17.21 8.89 20.60
C LYS A 3 -18.42 8.13 20.05
N TYR A 4 -18.69 6.93 20.54
CA TYR A 4 -19.88 6.16 20.14
C TYR A 4 -21.14 6.63 20.84
N GLU A 5 -21.03 7.14 22.06
CA GLU A 5 -22.16 7.69 22.79
C GLU A 5 -22.56 9.07 22.26
N ALA A 6 -21.58 9.93 21.91
CA ALA A 6 -21.84 11.19 21.25
C ALA A 6 -22.56 11.00 19.89
N PHE A 7 -22.25 9.92 19.16
CA PHE A 7 -22.95 9.56 17.92
C PHE A 7 -24.43 9.23 18.15
N ARG A 8 -24.77 8.54 19.22
CA ARG A 8 -26.16 8.21 19.56
C ARG A 8 -27.00 9.41 19.97
N GLN A 9 -26.37 10.47 20.48
CA GLN A 9 -27.07 11.67 20.97
C GLN A 9 -27.23 12.75 19.89
N SER A 10 -26.48 12.69 18.78
CA SER A 10 -26.60 13.67 17.70
C SER A 10 -27.78 13.29 16.78
N LYS A 11 -28.79 14.16 16.69
CA LYS A 11 -29.85 14.10 15.66
C LYS A 11 -29.37 14.54 14.27
N ILE A 12 -28.06 14.53 14.03
CA ILE A 12 -27.44 14.92 12.76
C ILE A 12 -27.19 13.62 11.99
N ASP A 13 -27.48 13.63 10.69
CA ASP A 13 -27.17 12.52 9.76
C ASP A 13 -25.66 12.29 9.66
N THR A 14 -25.12 11.64 10.69
CA THR A 14 -23.71 11.30 10.79
C THR A 14 -23.55 9.81 10.49
N PHE A 15 -22.67 9.47 9.57
CA PHE A 15 -22.41 8.08 9.20
C PHE A 15 -21.00 7.64 9.56
N LEU A 16 -20.84 6.34 9.83
CA LEU A 16 -19.54 5.73 10.12
C LEU A 16 -18.88 5.28 8.84
N VAL A 17 -17.69 5.82 8.57
CA VAL A 17 -16.91 5.48 7.38
C VAL A 17 -15.84 4.46 7.75
N LYS A 18 -15.81 3.33 7.04
CA LYS A 18 -14.79 2.29 7.13
C LYS A 18 -14.20 2.05 5.75
N ASN A 19 -12.92 2.31 5.59
CA ASN A 19 -12.19 1.93 4.38
C ASN A 19 -11.54 0.56 4.63
N ARG A 20 -11.89 -0.43 3.79
CA ARG A 20 -11.46 -1.82 3.96
C ARG A 20 -11.07 -2.45 2.65
N THR A 21 -10.06 -3.31 2.71
CA THR A 21 -9.75 -4.25 1.64
C THR A 21 -10.00 -5.69 2.11
N TYR A 22 -10.34 -6.54 1.16
CA TYR A 22 -10.58 -7.96 1.37
C TYR A 22 -9.62 -8.75 0.50
N VAL A 23 -9.02 -9.78 1.08
CA VAL A 23 -8.16 -10.72 0.35
C VAL A 23 -8.91 -12.02 0.17
N PHE A 24 -8.96 -12.47 -1.08
CA PHE A 24 -9.52 -13.75 -1.46
C PHE A 24 -8.41 -14.64 -2.00
N PHE A 25 -8.43 -15.89 -1.59
CA PHE A 25 -7.57 -16.94 -2.12
C PHE A 25 -8.45 -18.13 -2.47
N GLU A 26 -8.35 -18.64 -3.68
CA GLU A 26 -9.18 -19.74 -4.22
C GLU A 26 -10.69 -19.52 -3.95
N GLY A 27 -11.16 -18.31 -4.20
CA GLY A 27 -12.57 -17.93 -4.00
C GLY A 27 -13.00 -17.71 -2.56
N THR A 28 -12.15 -18.01 -1.59
CA THR A 28 -12.44 -17.84 -0.15
C THR A 28 -11.86 -16.54 0.38
N LYS A 29 -12.66 -15.77 1.12
CA LYS A 29 -12.16 -14.59 1.82
C LYS A 29 -11.32 -15.00 3.02
N ILE A 30 -10.01 -14.81 2.92
CA ILE A 30 -9.04 -15.23 3.95
C ILE A 30 -8.64 -14.11 4.91
N PHE A 31 -8.70 -12.85 4.46
CA PHE A 31 -8.26 -11.73 5.27
C PHE A 31 -9.07 -10.45 4.98
N THR A 32 -9.14 -9.58 5.98
CA THR A 32 -9.71 -8.24 5.86
C THR A 32 -8.81 -7.26 6.59
N TYR A 33 -8.33 -6.26 5.87
CA TYR A 33 -7.60 -5.13 6.44
C TYR A 33 -8.47 -3.87 6.42
N GLY A 34 -8.46 -3.12 7.50
CA GLY A 34 -9.10 -1.81 7.60
C GLY A 34 -8.06 -0.71 7.69
N LYS A 35 -8.21 0.33 6.88
CA LYS A 35 -7.37 1.54 6.93
C LYS A 35 -7.28 2.07 8.37
N LYS A 36 -6.08 2.38 8.84
CA LYS A 36 -5.82 2.84 10.20
C LYS A 36 -5.78 4.35 10.31
N CYS A 37 -5.18 5.01 9.34
CA CYS A 37 -4.94 6.44 9.36
C CYS A 37 -6.02 7.19 8.57
N ASN A 38 -6.66 8.16 9.23
CA ASN A 38 -7.57 9.07 8.56
C ASN A 38 -6.74 10.09 7.75
N CYS A 39 -7.06 10.24 6.47
CA CYS A 39 -6.47 11.24 5.57
C CYS A 39 -7.45 12.38 5.25
N ASN A 40 -8.57 12.43 5.96
CA ASN A 40 -9.62 13.43 5.77
C ASN A 40 -10.28 13.40 4.37
N ASP A 41 -10.19 12.29 3.65
CA ASP A 41 -10.78 12.12 2.31
C ASP A 41 -12.30 12.28 2.27
N PHE A 42 -12.97 12.27 3.43
CA PHE A 42 -14.42 12.22 3.55
C PHE A 42 -15.01 13.51 4.13
N TYR A 43 -14.27 14.60 4.11
CA TYR A 43 -14.79 15.90 4.52
C TYR A 43 -15.29 16.68 3.30
N SER A 44 -16.56 16.49 2.95
CA SER A 44 -17.32 17.60 2.38
C SER A 44 -18.02 18.34 3.52
N ASP A 45 -18.18 19.64 3.43
CA ASP A 45 -18.89 20.45 4.45
C ASP A 45 -20.34 19.97 4.67
N ALA A 46 -20.86 19.17 3.75
CA ALA A 46 -22.23 18.61 3.78
C ALA A 46 -22.32 17.23 4.44
N GLU A 47 -21.21 16.49 4.55
CA GLU A 47 -21.24 15.09 5.01
C GLU A 47 -20.37 14.89 6.25
N LYS A 48 -21.01 14.65 7.38
CA LYS A 48 -20.32 14.40 8.65
C LYS A 48 -20.01 12.91 8.82
N GLY A 49 -19.03 12.42 8.07
CA GLY A 49 -18.51 11.07 8.25
C GLY A 49 -17.55 10.96 9.43
N ILE A 50 -17.74 9.97 10.28
CA ILE A 50 -16.80 9.62 11.34
C ILE A 50 -15.96 8.44 10.84
N PHE A 51 -14.67 8.66 10.65
CA PHE A 51 -13.74 7.60 10.27
C PHE A 51 -13.55 6.60 11.42
N VAL A 52 -13.76 5.33 11.11
CA VAL A 52 -13.55 4.22 12.06
C VAL A 52 -12.30 3.45 11.66
N PRO A 53 -11.18 3.61 12.38
CA PRO A 53 -9.94 2.94 12.04
C PRO A 53 -10.02 1.42 12.15
N GLY A 54 -9.25 0.74 11.29
CA GLY A 54 -9.05 -0.70 11.38
C GLY A 54 -8.29 -1.09 12.65
N LYS A 55 -8.58 -2.27 13.17
CA LYS A 55 -7.93 -2.78 14.41
C LYS A 55 -6.82 -3.80 14.11
N LYS A 56 -6.94 -4.54 13.00
CA LYS A 56 -5.97 -5.57 12.62
C LYS A 56 -4.73 -4.97 11.98
N GLU A 57 -3.59 -5.61 12.19
CA GLU A 57 -2.39 -5.30 11.42
C GLU A 57 -2.54 -5.78 9.97
N GLY A 58 -1.89 -5.07 9.06
CA GLY A 58 -1.96 -5.35 7.63
C GLY A 58 -1.04 -6.50 7.21
N VAL A 59 -0.99 -7.59 7.99
CA VAL A 59 -0.12 -8.74 7.70
C VAL A 59 -0.94 -10.01 7.70
N THR A 60 -0.74 -10.85 6.71
CA THR A 60 -1.35 -12.17 6.59
C THR A 60 -0.40 -13.13 5.88
N THR A 61 -0.68 -14.43 5.98
CA THR A 61 0.01 -15.46 5.20
C THR A 61 -0.96 -16.01 4.16
N ILE A 62 -0.51 -16.11 2.93
CA ILE A 62 -1.25 -16.71 1.82
C ILE A 62 -0.39 -17.86 1.31
N ASP A 63 -0.87 -19.08 1.51
CA ASP A 63 -0.05 -20.28 1.33
C ASP A 63 1.23 -20.18 2.17
N THR A 64 2.39 -20.07 1.53
CA THR A 64 3.70 -19.92 2.21
C THR A 64 4.21 -18.48 2.25
N LEU A 65 3.49 -17.54 1.64
CA LEU A 65 3.92 -16.15 1.47
C LEU A 65 3.47 -15.25 2.61
N ASN A 66 4.40 -14.48 3.15
CA ASN A 66 4.10 -13.39 4.07
C ASN A 66 3.72 -12.14 3.29
N VAL A 67 2.48 -11.71 3.43
CA VAL A 67 1.89 -10.62 2.66
C VAL A 67 1.56 -9.46 3.58
N GLY A 68 2.05 -8.27 3.22
CA GLY A 68 1.69 -7.01 3.86
C GLY A 68 0.67 -6.24 3.02
N ILE A 69 -0.22 -5.52 3.67
CA ILE A 69 -1.28 -4.75 3.01
C ILE A 69 -1.41 -3.39 3.68
N GLU A 70 -1.37 -2.33 2.89
CA GLU A 70 -1.62 -0.97 3.35
C GLU A 70 -2.63 -0.26 2.44
N ILE A 71 -3.40 0.66 3.02
CA ILE A 71 -4.35 1.47 2.28
C ILE A 71 -3.92 2.95 2.34
N CYS A 72 -3.46 3.46 1.20
CA CYS A 72 -3.22 4.88 0.94
C CYS A 72 -2.34 5.53 2.03
N TYR A 73 -2.90 6.42 2.83
CA TYR A 73 -2.20 7.17 3.88
C TYR A 73 -1.56 6.29 4.97
N ASP A 74 -1.99 5.03 5.12
CA ASP A 74 -1.30 4.09 6.01
C ASP A 74 0.13 3.84 5.53
N HIS A 75 0.34 3.74 4.21
CA HIS A 75 1.65 3.59 3.61
C HIS A 75 2.53 4.83 3.81
N ASP A 76 1.98 6.01 3.55
CA ASP A 76 2.66 7.29 3.79
C ASP A 76 3.11 7.44 5.25
N ARG A 77 2.28 6.97 6.18
CA ARG A 77 2.59 6.97 7.62
C ARG A 77 3.50 5.83 8.06
N GLY A 78 3.84 4.90 7.18
CA GLY A 78 4.66 3.74 7.47
C GLY A 78 4.06 2.86 8.58
N THR A 79 2.75 2.62 8.54
CA THR A 79 2.08 1.84 9.60
C THR A 79 2.59 0.41 9.64
N LEU A 80 2.81 -0.19 8.48
CA LEU A 80 3.30 -1.55 8.35
C LEU A 80 4.77 -1.65 8.78
N SER A 81 5.62 -0.72 8.36
CA SER A 81 7.04 -0.72 8.73
C SER A 81 7.25 -0.59 10.24
N LYS A 82 6.45 0.24 10.90
CA LYS A 82 6.46 0.38 12.36
C LYS A 82 6.03 -0.90 13.07
N HIS A 83 5.01 -1.58 12.55
CA HIS A 83 4.51 -2.83 13.11
C HIS A 83 5.52 -3.98 12.96
N LEU A 84 6.12 -4.11 11.78
CA LEU A 84 7.01 -5.22 11.48
C LEU A 84 8.36 -5.14 12.20
N SER A 85 8.79 -3.95 12.63
CA SER A 85 10.03 -3.77 13.43
C SER A 85 11.25 -4.48 12.82
N GLY A 86 11.43 -4.36 11.51
CA GLY A 86 12.54 -4.96 10.75
C GLY A 86 12.27 -6.35 10.17
N LYS A 87 11.13 -6.98 10.45
CA LYS A 87 10.70 -8.16 9.71
C LYS A 87 10.33 -7.77 8.28
N VAL A 88 10.55 -8.68 7.34
CA VAL A 88 10.32 -8.44 5.92
C VAL A 88 9.28 -9.42 5.34
N LEU A 89 8.67 -9.01 4.25
CA LEU A 89 7.58 -9.70 3.58
C LEU A 89 8.04 -10.27 2.23
N ASP A 90 7.29 -11.23 1.72
CA ASP A 90 7.42 -11.69 0.33
C ASP A 90 6.72 -10.71 -0.63
N LEU A 91 5.53 -10.25 -0.23
CA LEU A 91 4.71 -9.30 -0.99
C LEU A 91 4.26 -8.14 -0.11
N HIS A 92 4.29 -6.93 -0.66
CA HIS A 92 3.70 -5.73 -0.05
C HIS A 92 2.67 -5.14 -1.02
N LEU A 93 1.41 -5.19 -0.64
CA LEU A 93 0.28 -4.70 -1.43
C LEU A 93 -0.11 -3.31 -0.93
N ILE A 94 -0.13 -2.33 -1.82
CA ILE A 94 -0.50 -0.95 -1.53
C ILE A 94 -1.70 -0.58 -2.41
N LEU A 95 -2.78 -0.15 -1.77
CA LEU A 95 -4.00 0.28 -2.44
C LEU A 95 -4.20 1.77 -2.16
N SER A 96 -4.17 2.62 -3.19
CA SER A 96 -4.26 4.07 -2.97
C SER A 96 -5.10 4.79 -4.02
N ALA A 97 -5.55 6.00 -3.70
CA ALA A 97 -6.11 6.92 -4.69
C ALA A 97 -5.00 7.72 -5.37
N ALA A 98 -4.12 8.36 -4.60
CA ALA A 98 -3.11 9.28 -5.12
C ALA A 98 -1.80 9.30 -4.30
N VAL A 99 -1.66 8.43 -3.29
CA VAL A 99 -0.41 8.36 -2.51
C VAL A 99 0.63 7.63 -3.32
N PRO A 100 1.78 8.23 -3.59
CA PRO A 100 2.90 7.57 -4.24
C PRO A 100 3.52 6.50 -3.34
N GLY A 101 4.17 5.51 -3.94
CA GLY A 101 4.98 4.56 -3.20
C GLY A 101 6.21 5.24 -2.57
N SER A 102 6.57 4.84 -1.37
CA SER A 102 7.77 5.30 -0.69
C SER A 102 8.69 4.14 -0.38
N ASP A 103 9.90 4.14 -0.95
CA ASP A 103 10.92 3.11 -0.72
C ASP A 103 11.23 2.91 0.76
N MET A 104 11.16 3.99 1.55
CA MET A 104 11.41 3.95 2.99
C MET A 104 10.34 3.15 3.76
N SER A 105 9.16 3.02 3.17
CA SER A 105 8.02 2.29 3.77
C SER A 105 7.83 0.90 3.16
N PHE A 106 8.60 0.53 2.15
CA PHE A 106 8.52 -0.80 1.55
C PHE A 106 9.17 -1.85 2.45
N MET A 107 8.43 -2.90 2.76
CA MET A 107 8.83 -3.91 3.75
C MET A 107 9.03 -5.31 3.15
N VAL A 108 9.59 -5.39 1.94
CA VAL A 108 9.85 -6.67 1.29
C VAL A 108 11.29 -7.15 1.44
N LYS A 109 11.49 -8.47 1.49
CA LYS A 109 12.81 -9.09 1.43
C LYS A 109 13.46 -8.88 0.06
N GLN A 110 14.75 -9.17 -0.05
CA GLN A 110 15.42 -9.22 -1.36
C GLN A 110 14.72 -10.24 -2.26
N GLY A 111 14.47 -9.88 -3.52
CA GLY A 111 13.66 -10.66 -4.46
C GLY A 111 12.14 -10.59 -4.22
N GLY A 112 11.68 -9.97 -3.12
CA GLY A 112 10.27 -9.76 -2.84
C GLY A 112 9.68 -8.62 -3.69
N TYR A 113 8.34 -8.52 -3.72
CA TYR A 113 7.62 -7.62 -4.61
C TYR A 113 6.76 -6.62 -3.86
N VAL A 114 6.73 -5.40 -4.39
CA VAL A 114 5.76 -4.37 -4.03
C VAL A 114 4.75 -4.24 -5.17
N LEU A 115 3.49 -4.39 -4.88
CA LEU A 115 2.38 -4.22 -5.81
C LEU A 115 1.59 -2.99 -5.39
N HIS A 116 1.60 -1.96 -6.21
CA HIS A 116 0.87 -0.73 -5.95
C HIS A 116 -0.27 -0.58 -6.94
N ALA A 117 -1.51 -0.63 -6.45
CA ALA A 117 -2.70 -0.32 -7.21
C ALA A 117 -3.22 1.06 -6.79
N SER A 118 -3.21 2.00 -7.72
CA SER A 118 -3.63 3.38 -7.49
C SER A 118 -4.66 3.82 -8.54
N SER A 119 -5.57 4.70 -8.16
CA SER A 119 -6.43 5.39 -9.13
C SER A 119 -5.64 6.38 -10.01
N ASN A 120 -4.44 6.80 -9.57
CA ASN A 120 -3.49 7.48 -10.43
C ASN A 120 -2.62 6.45 -11.16
N PRO A 121 -2.76 6.29 -12.49
CA PRO A 121 -2.02 5.27 -13.25
C PRO A 121 -0.51 5.46 -13.20
N LEU A 122 0.00 6.65 -12.91
CA LEU A 122 1.43 6.92 -12.74
C LEU A 122 2.02 6.21 -11.52
N PHE A 123 1.19 5.88 -10.53
CA PHE A 123 1.62 5.19 -9.31
C PHE A 123 1.26 3.70 -9.31
N THR A 124 0.56 3.22 -10.33
CA THR A 124 0.19 1.81 -10.45
C THR A 124 1.32 1.02 -11.08
N GLY A 125 1.74 -0.05 -10.43
CA GLY A 125 2.80 -0.92 -10.96
C GLY A 125 3.26 -1.97 -9.97
N ILE A 126 4.21 -2.77 -10.43
CA ILE A 126 4.92 -3.77 -9.63
C ILE A 126 6.40 -3.45 -9.66
N ALA A 127 7.02 -3.52 -8.50
CA ALA A 127 8.47 -3.42 -8.38
C ALA A 127 9.03 -4.60 -7.58
N GLN A 128 10.17 -5.12 -8.00
CA GLN A 128 10.92 -6.14 -7.29
C GLN A 128 12.09 -5.52 -6.54
N LYS A 129 12.31 -5.91 -5.29
CA LYS A 129 13.51 -5.54 -4.56
C LYS A 129 14.71 -6.32 -5.08
N LYS A 130 15.74 -5.60 -5.57
CA LYS A 130 16.95 -6.20 -6.15
C LYS A 130 17.68 -7.07 -5.14
N LEU A 131 18.34 -8.10 -5.64
CA LEU A 131 19.25 -8.90 -4.85
C LEU A 131 20.53 -8.10 -4.53
N ALA A 132 21.14 -8.32 -3.37
CA ALA A 132 22.34 -7.59 -2.96
C ALA A 132 23.49 -7.66 -3.98
N LYS A 133 23.62 -8.79 -4.68
CA LYS A 133 24.63 -8.97 -5.76
C LYS A 133 24.41 -8.08 -6.99
N GLU A 134 23.20 -7.57 -7.19
CA GLU A 134 22.82 -6.70 -8.32
C GLU A 134 23.01 -5.21 -7.97
N LEU A 135 23.16 -4.94 -6.69
CA LEU A 135 23.43 -3.63 -6.15
C LEU A 135 24.95 -3.40 -6.13
N GLY A 136 25.60 -3.18 -7.24
CA GLY A 136 27.06 -3.00 -7.29
C GLY A 136 27.66 -2.11 -6.18
N PRO A 137 29.00 -2.05 -5.99
CA PRO A 137 29.68 -1.55 -4.80
C PRO A 137 29.53 -0.05 -4.50
N LYS A 138 28.73 0.70 -5.22
CA LYS A 138 28.53 2.15 -5.03
C LYS A 138 27.13 2.47 -4.55
N PHE A 139 26.81 2.11 -3.31
CA PHE A 139 25.77 2.77 -2.56
C PHE A 139 26.28 4.09 -1.99
N GLN A 140 26.32 5.14 -2.77
CA GLN A 140 26.35 6.48 -2.22
C GLN A 140 24.90 6.93 -2.01
N ASN A 141 24.61 7.28 -0.76
CA ASN A 141 23.34 7.80 -0.30
C ASN A 141 22.79 8.87 -1.25
N LEU A 142 21.71 8.54 -1.95
CA LEU A 142 20.90 9.51 -2.71
C LEU A 142 20.01 10.38 -1.80
N ARG A 143 20.38 10.50 -0.52
CA ARG A 143 19.71 11.39 0.41
C ARG A 143 19.80 12.88 0.06
N ASP A 144 20.69 13.25 -0.88
CA ASP A 144 21.05 14.63 -1.15
C ASP A 144 20.44 15.22 -2.42
N GLN A 145 19.51 14.54 -3.09
CA GLN A 145 18.90 15.10 -4.29
C GLN A 145 17.42 15.41 -4.08
N ASP A 146 17.19 16.70 -3.93
CA ASP A 146 15.93 17.41 -3.94
C ASP A 146 15.03 17.28 -2.69
N PRO A 147 15.13 18.23 -1.75
CA PRO A 147 14.28 18.29 -0.57
C PRO A 147 12.79 18.54 -0.87
N ASP A 148 12.46 19.02 -2.05
CA ASP A 148 11.08 19.41 -2.40
C ASP A 148 10.28 18.31 -3.12
N THR A 149 10.94 17.30 -3.67
CA THR A 149 10.28 16.15 -4.31
C THR A 149 10.56 14.85 -3.58
N LYS A 150 10.05 14.70 -2.37
CA LYS A 150 10.09 13.45 -1.58
C LYS A 150 9.26 12.30 -2.20
N VAL A 151 8.90 12.42 -3.44
CA VAL A 151 8.06 11.49 -4.19
C VAL A 151 8.94 10.64 -5.10
N TRP A 152 9.34 9.47 -4.61
CA TRP A 152 9.98 8.48 -5.46
C TRP A 152 8.92 7.77 -6.31
N LYS A 153 9.02 7.88 -7.59
CA LYS A 153 8.36 6.92 -8.48
C LYS A 153 9.07 5.59 -8.29
N ILE A 154 8.32 4.49 -8.18
CA ILE A 154 8.89 3.12 -8.11
C ILE A 154 9.94 2.91 -9.22
N THR A 155 9.75 3.54 -10.38
CA THR A 155 10.63 3.48 -11.54
C THR A 155 12.01 4.14 -11.34
N GLU A 156 12.20 4.94 -10.30
CA GLU A 156 13.44 5.70 -10.06
C GLU A 156 14.25 5.16 -8.88
N SER A 157 13.73 4.17 -8.17
CA SER A 157 14.43 3.56 -7.05
C SER A 157 15.65 2.75 -7.51
N ARG A 158 16.78 2.90 -6.79
CA ARG A 158 17.96 2.05 -7.02
C ARG A 158 17.84 0.66 -6.39
N GLU A 159 17.06 0.54 -5.33
CA GLU A 159 16.86 -0.73 -4.63
C GLU A 159 15.77 -1.59 -5.27
N TYR A 160 14.93 -0.98 -6.10
CA TYR A 160 13.80 -1.62 -6.73
C TYR A 160 13.90 -1.54 -8.24
N GLU A 161 13.42 -2.56 -8.89
CA GLU A 161 13.30 -2.65 -10.34
C GLU A 161 11.83 -2.77 -10.72
N HIS A 162 11.41 -1.94 -11.68
CA HIS A 162 10.04 -2.00 -12.19
C HIS A 162 9.86 -3.29 -13.00
N VAL A 163 8.82 -4.04 -12.67
CA VAL A 163 8.42 -5.23 -13.44
C VAL A 163 7.52 -4.77 -14.59
N ALA A 164 7.96 -5.02 -15.82
CA ALA A 164 7.16 -4.72 -16.98
C ALA A 164 5.93 -5.64 -17.08
N PRO A 165 4.77 -5.13 -17.48
CA PRO A 165 3.60 -5.99 -17.71
C PRO A 165 3.85 -6.91 -18.91
N MET A 166 3.45 -8.17 -18.81
CA MET A 166 3.45 -9.11 -19.94
C MET A 166 2.45 -8.71 -21.03
N ARG A 167 1.31 -8.19 -20.59
CA ARG A 167 0.23 -7.73 -21.47
C ARG A 167 -0.43 -6.50 -20.86
N GLU A 168 -0.80 -5.59 -21.74
CA GLU A 168 -1.60 -4.42 -21.39
C GLU A 168 -2.76 -4.29 -22.37
N LYS A 169 -3.96 -3.97 -21.87
CA LYS A 169 -5.15 -3.74 -22.66
C LYS A 169 -5.88 -2.53 -22.09
N GLU A 170 -6.18 -1.57 -22.94
CA GLU A 170 -7.07 -0.47 -22.59
C GLU A 170 -8.50 -0.96 -22.39
N ILE A 171 -9.10 -0.59 -21.27
CA ILE A 171 -10.50 -0.82 -20.94
C ILE A 171 -11.10 0.48 -20.41
N ASP A 172 -12.44 0.55 -20.35
CA ASP A 172 -13.13 1.67 -19.72
C ASP A 172 -12.65 1.82 -18.26
N GLY A 173 -12.06 2.97 -17.93
CA GLY A 173 -11.50 3.24 -16.61
C GLY A 173 -9.98 3.11 -16.49
N GLY A 174 -9.29 2.77 -17.59
CA GLY A 174 -7.82 2.76 -17.66
C GLY A 174 -7.22 1.41 -18.06
N PRO A 175 -5.89 1.30 -18.09
CA PRO A 175 -5.21 0.11 -18.58
C PRO A 175 -5.35 -1.08 -17.62
N LEU A 176 -5.77 -2.22 -18.17
CA LEU A 176 -5.65 -3.52 -17.50
C LEU A 176 -4.28 -4.11 -17.82
N ARG A 177 -3.49 -4.38 -16.77
CA ARG A 177 -2.13 -4.93 -16.90
C ARG A 177 -2.04 -6.32 -16.29
N LEU A 178 -1.43 -7.23 -17.03
CA LEU A 178 -1.10 -8.58 -16.58
C LEU A 178 0.41 -8.65 -16.31
N TYR A 179 0.76 -9.11 -15.12
CA TYR A 179 2.16 -9.31 -14.71
C TYR A 179 2.42 -10.77 -14.40
N GLU A 180 3.62 -11.23 -14.69
CA GLU A 180 4.17 -12.46 -14.17
C GLU A 180 5.26 -12.14 -13.17
N ILE A 181 5.16 -12.73 -11.98
CA ILE A 181 6.16 -12.57 -10.92
C ILE A 181 6.66 -13.93 -10.50
N MET A 182 7.96 -14.07 -10.34
CA MET A 182 8.61 -15.26 -9.79
C MET A 182 8.87 -15.04 -8.31
N LEU A 183 8.15 -15.75 -7.47
CA LEU A 183 8.31 -15.63 -6.04
C LEU A 183 9.63 -16.25 -5.60
N PRO A 184 10.39 -15.59 -4.71
CA PRO A 184 11.63 -16.15 -4.19
C PRO A 184 11.34 -17.36 -3.32
N ASN A 185 12.07 -18.44 -3.59
CA ASN A 185 12.04 -19.68 -2.79
C ASN A 185 12.48 -19.46 -1.35
#